data_c157a2796e81c4651b708c084c11d529
#
_entry.id   c157a2796e81c4651b708c084c11d529
#
_cell.length_a   1.000
_cell.length_b   1.000
_cell.length_c   1.000
_cell.angle_alpha   90.00
_cell.angle_beta   90.00
_cell.angle_gamma   90.00
#
_symmetry.space_group_name_H-M   'P 1'
#
loop_
_entity.id
_entity.type
_entity.pdbx_description
1 polymer ?
#
loop_
_entity_poly.entity_id
_entity_poly.type
_entity_poly.pdbx_seq_one_letter_code
_entity_poly.pdbx_strand_id
1 'polypeptide(L)'
;MRVLTVCNFVTVDGRYEDEDHEIFSFFENQHPDYSGADTFDHYTTNMLRNSDTLLLSGRKSSLGNLTYWSQVAIDSSATEIRREFARLFLAVEKIVVSDTITQADLAPYPNVRIVPVHQARAEVARAKQGDGQGILILLGRVLWNDLMRAGLVDELHLVTFPLIAGNGIALFDERPPVALKLLGTHVWEQSGNVLMRWRVDPIVGR
;
A
#
# COMPACT_ATOMS: atom_id res chain seq x y z
N MET A 1 21.34 -1.97 1.33
CA MET A 1 20.08 -2.57 1.87
C MET A 1 18.91 -1.78 1.30
N ARG A 2 17.94 -2.45 0.73
CA ARG A 2 16.77 -1.84 0.10
C ARG A 2 15.80 -1.32 1.17
N VAL A 3 15.18 -0.18 0.92
CA VAL A 3 14.18 0.42 1.82
C VAL A 3 12.82 -0.21 1.57
N LEU A 4 12.16 -0.70 2.62
CA LEU A 4 10.77 -1.10 2.58
C LEU A 4 9.88 0.05 3.03
N THR A 5 9.13 0.59 2.09
CA THR A 5 8.18 1.67 2.33
C THR A 5 6.75 1.15 2.31
N VAL A 6 6.00 1.47 3.33
CA VAL A 6 4.55 1.28 3.37
C VAL A 6 3.87 2.60 3.03
N CYS A 7 2.98 2.61 2.05
CA CYS A 7 2.11 3.73 1.78
C CYS A 7 0.65 3.31 1.94
N ASN A 8 -0.06 4.04 2.78
CA ASN A 8 -1.46 3.78 3.04
C ASN A 8 -2.23 5.10 3.15
N PHE A 9 -3.53 5.04 2.95
CA PHE A 9 -4.40 6.13 3.36
C PHE A 9 -5.14 5.76 4.64
N VAL A 10 -5.67 6.77 5.30
CA VAL A 10 -6.43 6.64 6.53
C VAL A 10 -7.44 7.79 6.62
N THR A 11 -8.59 7.55 7.21
CA THR A 11 -9.56 8.61 7.54
C THR A 11 -9.06 9.45 8.72
N VAL A 12 -9.64 10.62 8.95
CA VAL A 12 -9.29 11.51 10.08
C VAL A 12 -9.41 10.80 11.43
N ASP A 13 -10.36 9.88 11.56
CA ASP A 13 -10.59 9.07 12.76
C ASP A 13 -9.86 7.72 12.77
N GLY A 14 -8.87 7.54 11.89
CA GLY A 14 -7.92 6.42 11.93
C GLY A 14 -8.44 5.10 11.34
N ARG A 15 -9.43 5.15 10.45
CA ARG A 15 -9.98 3.94 9.81
C ARG A 15 -9.32 3.70 8.46
N TYR A 16 -9.17 2.41 8.14
CA TYR A 16 -8.56 1.93 6.90
C TYR A 16 -9.61 1.45 5.89
N GLU A 17 -10.64 0.78 6.35
CA GLU A 17 -11.77 0.27 5.58
C GLU A 17 -13.00 0.19 6.49
N ASP A 18 -14.19 0.09 5.92
CA ASP A 18 -15.41 -0.07 6.68
C ASP A 18 -15.58 -1.50 7.26
N GLU A 19 -16.71 -1.77 7.91
CA GLU A 19 -17.01 -3.06 8.52
C GLU A 19 -17.16 -4.19 7.48
N ASP A 20 -17.49 -3.85 6.24
CA ASP A 20 -17.64 -4.80 5.12
C ASP A 20 -16.33 -4.99 4.34
N HIS A 21 -15.23 -4.42 4.81
CA HIS A 21 -13.92 -4.40 4.15
C HIS A 21 -13.92 -3.66 2.80
N GLU A 22 -14.75 -2.63 2.68
CA GLU A 22 -14.79 -1.75 1.52
C GLU A 22 -14.18 -0.40 1.85
N ILE A 23 -13.30 0.07 0.96
CA ILE A 23 -12.59 1.34 1.12
C ILE A 23 -13.39 2.48 0.50
N PHE A 24 -14.08 2.17 -0.60
CA PHE A 24 -14.71 3.19 -1.43
C PHE A 24 -15.97 3.79 -0.81
N SER A 25 -16.62 3.09 0.14
CA SER A 25 -17.78 3.60 0.88
C SER A 25 -17.50 4.91 1.62
N PHE A 26 -16.25 5.12 2.06
CA PHE A 26 -15.88 6.36 2.74
C PHE A 26 -15.98 7.59 1.84
N PHE A 27 -15.76 7.42 0.53
CA PHE A 27 -15.77 8.53 -0.43
C PHE A 27 -17.17 9.04 -0.76
N GLU A 28 -18.22 8.34 -0.36
CA GLU A 28 -19.61 8.80 -0.49
C GLU A 28 -19.86 10.13 0.27
N ASN A 29 -19.09 10.36 1.33
CA ASN A 29 -19.16 11.57 2.16
C ASN A 29 -18.02 12.56 1.87
N GLN A 30 -17.32 12.42 0.76
CA GLN A 30 -16.26 13.35 0.37
C GLN A 30 -16.86 14.72 0.04
N HIS A 31 -16.18 15.79 0.51
CA HIS A 31 -16.59 17.17 0.16
C HIS A 31 -16.56 17.36 -1.36
N PRO A 32 -17.60 17.96 -1.96
CA PRO A 32 -17.71 18.06 -3.42
C PRO A 32 -16.56 18.84 -4.08
N ASP A 33 -15.94 19.80 -3.40
CA ASP A 33 -14.77 20.53 -3.92
C ASP A 33 -13.53 19.64 -4.13
N TYR A 34 -13.49 18.47 -3.50
CA TYR A 34 -12.39 17.52 -3.60
C TYR A 34 -12.65 16.37 -4.56
N SER A 35 -13.84 16.31 -5.13
CA SER A 35 -14.20 15.25 -6.07
C SER A 35 -13.35 15.31 -7.33
N GLY A 36 -12.83 14.17 -7.76
CA GLY A 36 -12.03 14.02 -8.98
C GLY A 36 -10.56 14.44 -8.84
N ALA A 37 -10.09 14.81 -7.66
CA ALA A 37 -8.67 15.05 -7.44
C ALA A 37 -7.90 13.73 -7.36
N ASP A 38 -6.91 13.54 -8.25
CA ASP A 38 -6.08 12.34 -8.34
C ASP A 38 -4.69 12.48 -7.69
N THR A 39 -4.59 13.34 -6.67
CA THR A 39 -3.32 13.65 -5.99
C THR A 39 -2.68 12.43 -5.34
N PHE A 40 -3.48 11.51 -4.80
CA PHE A 40 -2.99 10.25 -4.25
C PHE A 40 -2.44 9.32 -5.34
N ASP A 41 -3.12 9.26 -6.49
CA ASP A 41 -2.67 8.47 -7.64
C ASP A 41 -1.32 8.99 -8.18
N HIS A 42 -1.12 10.31 -8.25
CA HIS A 42 0.17 10.91 -8.60
C HIS A 42 1.27 10.54 -7.61
N TYR A 43 0.98 10.59 -6.32
CA TYR A 43 1.95 10.26 -5.28
C TYR A 43 2.36 8.79 -5.33
N THR A 44 1.40 7.89 -5.38
CA THR A 44 1.67 6.44 -5.42
C THR A 44 2.34 6.00 -6.72
N THR A 45 2.01 6.63 -7.85
CA THR A 45 2.72 6.42 -9.11
C THR A 45 4.19 6.78 -8.99
N ASN A 46 4.49 7.92 -8.38
CA ASN A 46 5.89 8.33 -8.17
C ASN A 46 6.64 7.37 -7.24
N MET A 47 6.00 6.85 -6.20
CA MET A 47 6.60 5.82 -5.35
C MET A 47 6.90 4.54 -6.14
N LEU A 48 5.98 4.12 -7.00
CA LEU A 48 6.15 2.92 -7.82
C LEU A 48 7.25 3.07 -8.88
N ARG A 49 7.46 4.28 -9.43
CA ARG A 49 8.61 4.57 -10.31
C ARG A 49 9.97 4.37 -9.63
N ASN A 50 10.02 4.56 -8.30
CA ASN A 50 11.22 4.44 -7.47
C ASN A 50 11.30 3.09 -6.74
N SER A 51 10.49 2.13 -7.13
CA SER A 51 10.44 0.79 -6.56
C SER A 51 10.53 -0.26 -7.67
N ASP A 52 11.20 -1.35 -7.41
CA ASP A 52 11.29 -2.48 -8.35
C ASP A 52 10.57 -3.72 -7.83
N THR A 53 10.06 -3.68 -6.60
CA THR A 53 9.34 -4.79 -5.98
C THR A 53 8.11 -4.28 -5.23
N LEU A 54 6.96 -4.88 -5.50
CA LEU A 54 5.70 -4.61 -4.83
C LEU A 54 5.26 -5.84 -4.02
N LEU A 55 4.90 -5.64 -2.76
CA LEU A 55 4.34 -6.69 -1.92
C LEU A 55 2.82 -6.60 -1.93
N LEU A 56 2.16 -7.70 -2.21
CA LEU A 56 0.72 -7.89 -2.14
C LEU A 56 0.39 -8.96 -1.11
N SER A 57 -0.81 -8.94 -0.54
CA SER A 57 -1.23 -9.97 0.43
C SER A 57 -2.69 -10.33 0.31
N GLY A 58 -3.00 -11.59 0.67
CA GLY A 58 -4.36 -12.13 0.64
C GLY A 58 -4.86 -12.42 -0.78
N ARG A 59 -5.72 -13.44 -0.91
CA ARG A 59 -6.23 -13.88 -2.22
C ARG A 59 -7.14 -12.84 -2.87
N LYS A 60 -8.19 -12.40 -2.16
CA LYS A 60 -9.19 -11.45 -2.70
C LYS A 60 -8.51 -10.16 -3.16
N SER A 61 -7.72 -9.56 -2.27
CA SER A 61 -7.06 -8.28 -2.54
C SER A 61 -6.02 -8.39 -3.67
N SER A 62 -5.15 -9.41 -3.65
CA SER A 62 -4.11 -9.55 -4.68
C SER A 62 -4.68 -9.78 -6.07
N LEU A 63 -5.64 -10.72 -6.22
CA LEU A 63 -6.27 -10.98 -7.51
C LEU A 63 -7.15 -9.81 -7.96
N GLY A 64 -7.86 -9.16 -7.03
CA GLY A 64 -8.64 -7.96 -7.31
C GLY A 64 -7.77 -6.83 -7.87
N ASN A 65 -6.64 -6.54 -7.24
CA ASN A 65 -5.70 -5.53 -7.73
C ASN A 65 -5.11 -5.89 -9.11
N LEU A 66 -4.67 -7.13 -9.29
CA LEU A 66 -4.12 -7.58 -10.57
C LEU A 66 -5.14 -7.44 -11.70
N THR A 67 -6.39 -7.85 -11.48
CA THR A 67 -7.48 -7.73 -12.46
C THR A 67 -7.82 -6.26 -12.72
N TYR A 68 -8.02 -5.48 -11.67
CA TYR A 68 -8.40 -4.07 -11.77
C TYR A 68 -7.37 -3.24 -12.54
N TRP A 69 -6.09 -3.34 -12.17
CA TRP A 69 -5.05 -2.57 -12.85
C TRP A 69 -4.78 -3.05 -14.27
N SER A 70 -5.03 -4.33 -14.58
CA SER A 70 -4.99 -4.82 -15.97
C SER A 70 -6.07 -4.16 -16.83
N GLN A 71 -7.26 -3.93 -16.28
CA GLN A 71 -8.35 -3.23 -16.97
C GLN A 71 -8.04 -1.73 -17.10
N VAL A 72 -7.60 -1.07 -16.04
CA VAL A 72 -7.24 0.35 -16.06
C VAL A 72 -6.13 0.67 -17.07
N ALA A 73 -5.17 -0.24 -17.26
CA ALA A 73 -4.07 -0.03 -18.21
C ALA A 73 -4.52 0.20 -19.65
N ILE A 74 -5.69 -0.34 -20.02
CA ILE A 74 -6.28 -0.26 -21.38
C ILE A 74 -7.55 0.59 -21.45
N ASP A 75 -8.03 1.10 -20.30
CA ASP A 75 -9.24 1.91 -20.24
C ASP A 75 -8.95 3.35 -20.70
N SER A 76 -9.51 3.73 -21.84
CA SER A 76 -9.37 5.10 -22.39
C SER A 76 -10.09 6.16 -21.55
N SER A 77 -11.05 5.79 -20.71
CA SER A 77 -11.77 6.71 -19.82
C SER A 77 -11.01 7.00 -18.51
N ALA A 78 -10.05 6.16 -18.14
CA ALA A 78 -9.20 6.40 -16.98
C ALA A 78 -8.25 7.58 -17.21
N THR A 79 -7.90 8.31 -16.17
CA THR A 79 -6.91 9.40 -16.25
C THR A 79 -5.54 8.87 -16.68
N GLU A 80 -4.70 9.72 -17.29
CA GLU A 80 -3.37 9.30 -17.74
C GLU A 80 -2.51 8.78 -16.57
N ILE A 81 -2.60 9.43 -15.41
CA ILE A 81 -1.82 9.00 -14.24
C ILE A 81 -2.25 7.60 -13.76
N ARG A 82 -3.54 7.27 -13.81
CA ARG A 82 -4.03 5.94 -13.44
C ARG A 82 -3.58 4.88 -14.44
N ARG A 83 -3.61 5.18 -15.74
CA ARG A 83 -3.07 4.28 -16.76
C ARG A 83 -1.58 4.07 -16.63
N GLU A 84 -0.84 5.14 -16.28
CA GLU A 84 0.59 5.02 -16.02
C GLU A 84 0.87 4.15 -14.80
N PHE A 85 0.18 4.41 -13.67
CA PHE A 85 0.26 3.55 -12.49
C PHE A 85 0.01 2.09 -12.85
N ALA A 86 -1.04 1.81 -13.61
CA ALA A 86 -1.41 0.47 -14.03
C ALA A 86 -0.29 -0.22 -14.84
N ARG A 87 0.32 0.50 -15.81
CA ARG A 87 1.45 -0.04 -16.59
C ARG A 87 2.66 -0.36 -15.70
N LEU A 88 3.01 0.53 -14.79
CA LEU A 88 4.09 0.32 -13.83
C LEU A 88 3.78 -0.85 -12.88
N PHE A 89 2.55 -0.91 -12.35
CA PHE A 89 2.09 -1.99 -11.49
C PHE A 89 2.20 -3.36 -12.17
N LEU A 90 1.85 -3.45 -13.45
CA LEU A 90 1.95 -4.70 -14.20
C LEU A 90 3.41 -5.08 -14.51
N ALA A 91 4.28 -4.09 -14.71
CA ALA A 91 5.69 -4.31 -15.08
C ALA A 91 6.58 -4.68 -13.89
N VAL A 92 6.34 -4.12 -12.70
CA VAL A 92 7.17 -4.34 -11.50
C VAL A 92 7.11 -5.79 -11.03
N GLU A 93 8.19 -6.29 -10.38
CA GLU A 93 8.15 -7.59 -9.70
C GLU A 93 7.14 -7.55 -8.53
N LYS A 94 6.32 -8.58 -8.40
CA LYS A 94 5.34 -8.71 -7.33
C LYS A 94 5.57 -9.96 -6.50
N ILE A 95 5.62 -9.78 -5.19
CA ILE A 95 5.63 -10.86 -4.21
C ILE A 95 4.24 -10.91 -3.57
N VAL A 96 3.52 -11.99 -3.80
CA VAL A 96 2.19 -12.20 -3.23
C VAL A 96 2.30 -13.10 -2.01
N VAL A 97 2.00 -12.56 -0.85
CA VAL A 97 1.98 -13.32 0.41
C VAL A 97 0.59 -13.92 0.61
N SER A 98 0.48 -15.24 0.40
CA SER A 98 -0.80 -15.95 0.52
C SER A 98 -0.60 -17.47 0.62
N ASP A 99 -1.41 -18.12 1.45
CA ASP A 99 -1.49 -19.58 1.54
C ASP A 99 -2.61 -20.17 0.65
N THR A 100 -3.39 -19.33 -0.02
CA THR A 100 -4.58 -19.76 -0.77
C THR A 100 -4.53 -19.42 -2.27
N ILE A 101 -3.61 -18.57 -2.71
CA ILE A 101 -3.35 -18.31 -4.13
C ILE A 101 -2.51 -19.44 -4.70
N THR A 102 -2.83 -19.85 -5.91
CA THR A 102 -2.10 -20.88 -6.66
C THR A 102 -1.37 -20.29 -7.87
N GLN A 103 -0.40 -21.02 -8.41
CA GLN A 103 0.27 -20.59 -9.64
C GLN A 103 -0.69 -20.47 -10.84
N ALA A 104 -1.74 -21.28 -10.87
CA ALA A 104 -2.77 -21.21 -11.90
C ALA A 104 -3.57 -19.89 -11.85
N ASP A 105 -3.85 -19.37 -10.64
CA ASP A 105 -4.50 -18.08 -10.46
C ASP A 105 -3.67 -16.92 -11.01
N LEU A 106 -2.35 -17.06 -11.01
CA LEU A 106 -1.38 -16.04 -11.43
C LEU A 106 -0.88 -16.21 -12.86
N ALA A 107 -1.26 -17.29 -13.54
CA ALA A 107 -0.79 -17.58 -14.91
C ALA A 107 -0.97 -16.43 -15.92
N PRO A 108 -2.04 -15.59 -15.85
CA PRO A 108 -2.19 -14.43 -16.72
C PRO A 108 -1.24 -13.26 -16.41
N TYR A 109 -0.60 -13.25 -15.23
CA TYR A 109 0.15 -12.10 -14.73
C TYR A 109 1.65 -12.41 -14.70
N PRO A 110 2.47 -11.71 -15.49
CA PRO A 110 3.92 -11.85 -15.43
C PRO A 110 4.51 -11.22 -14.17
N ASN A 111 5.73 -11.60 -13.84
CA ASN A 111 6.52 -11.01 -12.75
C ASN A 111 5.84 -11.13 -11.36
N VAL A 112 5.13 -12.24 -11.12
CA VAL A 112 4.46 -12.50 -9.84
C VAL A 112 4.96 -13.82 -9.27
N ARG A 113 5.36 -13.82 -8.00
CA ARG A 113 5.70 -15.04 -7.26
C ARG A 113 4.95 -15.12 -5.95
N ILE A 114 4.64 -16.33 -5.53
CA ILE A 114 3.89 -16.60 -4.29
C ILE A 114 4.88 -16.92 -3.17
N VAL A 115 4.58 -16.37 -2.00
CA VAL A 115 5.29 -16.67 -0.75
C VAL A 115 4.24 -17.08 0.30
N PRO A 116 4.39 -18.24 0.95
CA PRO A 116 3.52 -18.62 2.06
C PRO A 116 3.57 -17.61 3.21
N VAL A 117 2.46 -17.41 3.90
CA VAL A 117 2.34 -16.41 4.98
C VAL A 117 3.43 -16.60 6.05
N HIS A 118 3.70 -17.84 6.47
CA HIS A 118 4.72 -18.15 7.48
C HIS A 118 6.15 -17.82 7.05
N GLN A 119 6.42 -17.64 5.74
CA GLN A 119 7.72 -17.30 5.19
C GLN A 119 7.86 -15.79 4.88
N ALA A 120 6.79 -15.00 5.00
CA ALA A 120 6.75 -13.61 4.58
C ALA A 120 7.89 -12.77 5.18
N ARG A 121 8.10 -12.87 6.51
CA ARG A 121 9.14 -12.10 7.21
C ARG A 121 10.56 -12.45 6.72
N ALA A 122 10.86 -13.75 6.56
CA ALA A 122 12.16 -14.20 6.09
C ALA A 122 12.41 -13.77 4.64
N GLU A 123 11.38 -13.87 3.80
CA GLU A 123 11.45 -13.46 2.40
C GLU A 123 11.67 -11.96 2.24
N VAL A 124 10.95 -11.15 3.00
CA VAL A 124 11.12 -9.69 3.00
C VAL A 124 12.51 -9.31 3.53
N ALA A 125 12.96 -9.92 4.61
CA ALA A 125 14.31 -9.69 5.14
C ALA A 125 15.39 -10.02 4.10
N ARG A 126 15.24 -11.12 3.35
CA ARG A 126 16.12 -11.50 2.25
C ARG A 126 16.08 -10.48 1.11
N ALA A 127 14.88 -10.09 0.68
CA ALA A 127 14.70 -9.11 -0.40
C ALA A 127 15.35 -7.75 -0.05
N LYS A 128 15.28 -7.33 1.21
CA LYS A 128 15.92 -6.08 1.68
C LYS A 128 17.45 -6.11 1.59
N GLN A 129 18.06 -7.29 1.68
CA GLN A 129 19.52 -7.45 1.59
C GLN A 129 20.02 -7.53 0.15
N GLY A 130 19.14 -7.78 -0.81
CA GLY A 130 19.48 -7.83 -2.23
C GLY A 130 19.78 -6.47 -2.83
N ASP A 131 20.28 -6.49 -4.06
CA ASP A 131 20.44 -5.31 -4.89
C ASP A 131 19.09 -4.89 -5.50
N GLY A 132 18.96 -3.60 -5.81
CA GLY A 132 17.76 -3.05 -6.43
C GLY A 132 17.32 -1.72 -5.82
N GLN A 133 16.13 -1.29 -6.23
CA GLN A 133 15.47 -0.08 -5.75
C GLN A 133 14.65 -0.36 -4.47
N GLY A 134 13.65 0.48 -4.20
CA GLY A 134 12.76 0.31 -3.06
C GLY A 134 11.85 -0.91 -3.17
N ILE A 135 11.41 -1.39 -2.03
CA ILE A 135 10.32 -2.36 -1.88
C ILE A 135 9.10 -1.58 -1.39
N LEU A 136 7.96 -1.75 -2.03
CA LEU A 136 6.76 -0.97 -1.75
C LEU A 136 5.60 -1.87 -1.31
N ILE A 137 4.87 -1.43 -0.30
CA ILE A 137 3.54 -1.94 0.03
C ILE A 137 2.55 -0.79 -0.12
N LEU A 138 1.59 -0.97 -1.02
CA LEU A 138 0.45 -0.08 -1.16
C LEU A 138 -0.76 -0.75 -0.52
N LEU A 139 -1.35 -0.10 0.47
CA LEU A 139 -2.43 -0.66 1.27
C LEU A 139 -1.98 -1.92 2.03
N GLY A 140 -2.62 -3.08 1.90
CA GLY A 140 -2.14 -4.35 2.43
C GLY A 140 -1.96 -4.38 3.96
N ARG A 141 -2.91 -3.80 4.71
CA ARG A 141 -2.87 -3.55 6.16
C ARG A 141 -2.35 -4.71 7.00
N VAL A 142 -2.88 -5.92 6.80
CA VAL A 142 -2.52 -7.09 7.61
C VAL A 142 -1.04 -7.44 7.46
N LEU A 143 -0.53 -7.42 6.22
CA LEU A 143 0.86 -7.76 5.94
C LEU A 143 1.83 -6.74 6.55
N TRP A 144 1.61 -5.45 6.30
CA TRP A 144 2.59 -4.48 6.78
C TRP A 144 2.53 -4.26 8.30
N ASN A 145 1.37 -4.46 8.96
CA ASN A 145 1.30 -4.49 10.42
C ASN A 145 2.19 -5.62 10.98
N ASP A 146 2.14 -6.80 10.37
CA ASP A 146 3.00 -7.93 10.75
C ASP A 146 4.48 -7.64 10.53
N LEU A 147 4.83 -7.07 9.37
CA LEU A 147 6.21 -6.68 9.06
C LEU A 147 6.72 -5.55 9.95
N MET A 148 5.87 -4.62 10.36
CA MET A 148 6.21 -3.54 11.29
C MET A 148 6.53 -4.10 12.69
N ARG A 149 5.73 -5.05 13.18
CA ARG A 149 6.04 -5.76 14.44
C ARG A 149 7.37 -6.52 14.38
N ALA A 150 7.73 -7.02 13.21
CA ALA A 150 9.00 -7.70 12.97
C ALA A 150 10.20 -6.75 12.75
N GLY A 151 9.99 -5.42 12.79
CA GLY A 151 11.05 -4.43 12.56
C GLY A 151 11.57 -4.39 11.12
N LEU A 152 10.75 -4.80 10.15
CA LEU A 152 11.15 -4.89 8.73
C LEU A 152 10.73 -3.67 7.91
N VAL A 153 9.79 -2.86 8.39
CA VAL A 153 9.36 -1.62 7.73
C VAL A 153 10.35 -0.50 8.05
N ASP A 154 10.85 0.20 7.05
CA ASP A 154 11.77 1.33 7.20
C ASP A 154 11.08 2.68 7.17
N GLU A 155 10.07 2.82 6.29
CA GLU A 155 9.31 4.06 6.16
C GLU A 155 7.81 3.80 6.14
N LEU A 156 7.07 4.67 6.82
CA LEU A 156 5.61 4.69 6.83
C LEU A 156 5.13 6.02 6.26
N HIS A 157 4.41 5.96 5.16
CA HIS A 157 3.77 7.09 4.50
C HIS A 157 2.26 6.98 4.66
N LEU A 158 1.66 7.86 5.43
CA LEU A 158 0.21 7.90 5.59
C LEU A 158 -0.37 9.15 4.95
N VAL A 159 -1.38 8.94 4.13
CA VAL A 159 -2.19 10.01 3.56
C VAL A 159 -3.51 10.05 4.30
N THR A 160 -3.69 11.09 5.12
CA THR A 160 -4.96 11.33 5.79
C THR A 160 -5.91 11.99 4.81
N PHE A 161 -7.01 11.32 4.53
CA PHE A 161 -8.10 11.85 3.73
C PHE A 161 -9.06 12.65 4.62
N PRO A 162 -9.67 13.73 4.15
CA PRO A 162 -10.62 14.55 4.90
C PRO A 162 -11.99 13.85 5.01
N LEU A 163 -11.99 12.62 5.52
CA LEU A 163 -13.14 11.74 5.65
C LEU A 163 -13.24 11.25 7.10
N ILE A 164 -14.45 11.12 7.61
CA ILE A 164 -14.75 10.52 8.91
C ILE A 164 -15.57 9.25 8.65
N ALA A 165 -15.03 8.11 9.06
CA ALA A 165 -15.70 6.83 8.89
C ALA A 165 -16.69 6.53 10.03
N GLY A 166 -16.39 6.96 11.24
CA GLY A 166 -17.15 6.61 12.45
C GLY A 166 -16.87 5.18 12.91
N ASN A 167 -17.30 4.20 12.12
CA ASN A 167 -17.06 2.77 12.32
C ASN A 167 -16.03 2.26 11.33
N GLY A 168 -15.61 1.00 11.48
CA GLY A 168 -14.73 0.32 10.53
C GLY A 168 -13.43 -0.18 11.14
N ILE A 169 -12.57 -0.72 10.29
CA ILE A 169 -11.34 -1.38 10.66
C ILE A 169 -10.24 -0.34 10.94
N ALA A 170 -9.65 -0.41 12.12
CA ALA A 170 -8.54 0.47 12.50
C ALA A 170 -7.30 0.20 11.64
N LEU A 171 -6.52 1.25 11.33
CA LEU A 171 -5.29 1.14 10.56
C LEU A 171 -4.27 0.22 11.23
N PHE A 172 -4.10 0.31 12.55
CA PHE A 172 -3.22 -0.55 13.34
C PHE A 172 -4.04 -1.57 14.12
N ASP A 173 -3.60 -2.84 14.10
CA ASP A 173 -4.22 -3.92 14.90
C ASP A 173 -3.90 -3.76 16.38
N GLU A 174 -2.67 -3.36 16.66
CA GLU A 174 -2.12 -3.15 18.00
C GLU A 174 -0.97 -2.14 17.95
N ARG A 175 -0.44 -1.77 19.09
CA ARG A 175 0.73 -0.89 19.17
C ARG A 175 2.01 -1.66 18.78
N PRO A 176 2.63 -1.38 17.63
CA PRO A 176 3.90 -2.00 17.27
C PRO A 176 5.05 -1.46 18.14
N PRO A 177 6.12 -2.25 18.38
CA PRO A 177 7.28 -1.83 19.18
C PRO A 177 8.23 -0.94 18.35
N VAL A 178 7.73 0.17 17.86
CA VAL A 178 8.48 1.10 17.01
C VAL A 178 8.33 2.56 17.47
N ALA A 179 9.34 3.36 17.18
CA ALA A 179 9.29 4.81 17.27
C ALA A 179 9.24 5.41 15.86
N LEU A 180 8.48 6.48 15.70
CA LEU A 180 8.34 7.18 14.43
C LEU A 180 9.08 8.50 14.46
N LYS A 181 10.00 8.70 13.51
CA LYS A 181 10.67 9.98 13.31
C LYS A 181 10.12 10.66 12.08
N LEU A 182 9.52 11.84 12.23
CA LEU A 182 8.97 12.59 11.12
C LEU A 182 10.06 12.93 10.10
N LEU A 183 9.82 12.57 8.84
CA LEU A 183 10.66 12.90 7.67
C LEU A 183 10.13 14.11 6.92
N GLY A 184 8.82 14.30 6.91
CA GLY A 184 8.18 15.44 6.25
C GLY A 184 6.67 15.27 6.13
N THR A 185 6.04 16.38 5.75
CA THR A 185 4.61 16.46 5.49
C THR A 185 4.36 17.14 4.15
N HIS A 186 3.21 16.88 3.56
CA HIS A 186 2.74 17.59 2.37
C HIS A 186 1.22 17.72 2.42
N VAL A 187 0.70 18.87 2.02
CA VAL A 187 -0.74 19.14 1.94
C VAL A 187 -1.10 19.35 0.47
N TRP A 188 -2.08 18.63 0.00
CA TRP A 188 -2.66 18.83 -1.33
C TRP A 188 -3.97 19.60 -1.19
N GLU A 189 -3.93 20.90 -1.43
CA GLU A 189 -5.10 21.79 -1.27
C GLU A 189 -6.29 21.35 -2.14
N GLN A 190 -6.02 20.82 -3.35
CA GLN A 190 -7.06 20.38 -4.29
C GLN A 190 -7.86 19.18 -3.80
N SER A 191 -7.30 18.36 -2.92
CA SER A 191 -7.98 17.17 -2.38
C SER A 191 -8.21 17.23 -0.87
N GLY A 192 -7.63 18.21 -0.18
CA GLY A 192 -7.62 18.28 1.28
C GLY A 192 -6.81 17.17 1.95
N ASN A 193 -6.10 16.33 1.18
CA ASN A 193 -5.31 15.25 1.70
C ASN A 193 -4.03 15.76 2.37
N VAL A 194 -3.64 15.12 3.46
CA VAL A 194 -2.40 15.43 4.20
C VAL A 194 -1.51 14.19 4.25
N LEU A 195 -0.35 14.28 3.61
CA LEU A 195 0.68 13.26 3.70
C LEU A 195 1.57 13.50 4.90
N MET A 196 1.83 12.46 5.66
CA MET A 196 2.86 12.41 6.70
C MET A 196 3.78 11.22 6.41
N ARG A 197 5.10 11.48 6.42
CA ARG A 197 6.12 10.45 6.19
C ARG A 197 6.98 10.31 7.44
N TRP A 198 7.17 9.07 7.85
CA TRP A 198 8.01 8.76 9.01
C TRP A 198 9.03 7.68 8.68
N ARG A 199 10.23 7.84 9.23
CA ARG A 199 11.13 6.72 9.43
C ARG A 199 10.63 5.89 10.60
N VAL A 200 10.70 4.58 10.45
CA VAL A 200 10.28 3.60 11.46
C VAL A 200 11.52 3.03 12.12
N ASP A 201 11.73 3.34 13.39
CA ASP A 201 12.87 2.87 14.17
C ASP A 201 12.39 1.80 15.16
N PRO A 202 12.87 0.54 15.11
CA PRO A 202 12.53 -0.47 16.12
C PRO A 202 12.95 -0.02 17.53
N ILE A 203 12.08 -0.19 18.53
CA ILE A 203 12.42 0.03 19.93
C ILE A 203 13.15 -1.21 20.43
N VAL A 204 14.47 -1.12 20.59
CA VAL A 204 15.31 -2.19 21.14
C VAL A 204 15.25 -2.09 22.66
N GLY A 205 14.77 -3.14 23.33
CA GLY A 205 14.87 -3.30 24.77
C GLY A 205 13.79 -2.57 25.60
N ARG A 206 12.63 -3.16 25.66
CA ARG A 206 11.76 -3.12 26.85
C ARG A 206 11.43 -4.52 27.30
#